data_96e3a4f6510140777f9511d9e9669fdd
#
_entry.id   96e3a4f6510140777f9511d9e9669fdd
#
_cell.length_a   1.000
_cell.length_b   1.000
_cell.length_c   1.000
_cell.angle_alpha   90.00
_cell.angle_beta   90.00
_cell.angle_gamma   90.00
#
_symmetry.space_group_name_H-M   'P 1'
#
loop_
_entity.id
_entity.type
_entity.pdbx_description
1 polymer ?
#
loop_
_entity_poly.entity_id
_entity_poly.type
_entity_poly.pdbx_seq_one_letter_code
_entity_poly.pdbx_strand_id
1 'polypeptide(L)'
;MKHTLRGSTLAETLVMMLVAGIVFLAAMEALTLVSRLVARRAAVLVEAGRQRAGIFRLGQLLTTADSVRGAAGGGTGEMLYLYRAGGETTLTTRDSAAVFVAGEFRDTLLRRVGHMQLLRCDAAADTLEIDVGSHMLKLPVLRPAWESYGRRIAEIEKDHGYEEP
;
A
#
# COMPACT_ATOMS: atom_id res chain seq x y z
N MET A 1 -51.54 30.52 48.66
CA MET A 1 -50.06 30.77 48.63
C MET A 1 -49.76 31.57 47.42
N LYS A 2 -49.39 32.87 47.57
CA LYS A 2 -49.02 33.75 46.47
C LYS A 2 -47.49 33.57 46.24
N HIS A 3 -47.13 32.87 45.22
CA HIS A 3 -45.74 32.82 44.72
C HIS A 3 -45.42 34.18 44.11
N THR A 4 -44.76 35.04 44.83
CA THR A 4 -44.12 36.27 44.28
C THR A 4 -42.91 35.81 43.44
N LEU A 5 -43.07 35.87 42.13
CA LEU A 5 -41.93 35.77 41.19
C LEU A 5 -41.01 36.96 41.53
N ARG A 6 -39.88 36.70 42.16
CA ARG A 6 -38.82 37.69 42.32
C ARG A 6 -38.30 37.98 40.90
N GLY A 7 -38.56 39.16 40.40
CA GLY A 7 -37.98 39.62 39.13
C GLY A 7 -36.46 39.54 39.25
N SER A 8 -35.81 38.78 38.38
CA SER A 8 -34.35 38.76 38.30
C SER A 8 -33.87 40.17 37.99
N THR A 9 -32.87 40.63 38.72
CA THR A 9 -32.31 41.96 38.46
C THR A 9 -31.61 41.98 37.11
N LEU A 10 -31.61 43.14 36.43
CA LEU A 10 -30.98 43.29 35.11
C LEU A 10 -29.50 42.85 35.14
N ALA A 11 -28.81 43.01 36.25
CA ALA A 11 -27.45 42.51 36.46
C ALA A 11 -27.35 41.00 36.47
N GLU A 12 -28.32 40.27 37.05
CA GLU A 12 -28.35 38.83 37.10
C GLU A 12 -28.56 38.20 35.72
N THR A 13 -29.44 38.82 34.91
CA THR A 13 -29.62 38.36 33.52
C THR A 13 -28.40 38.62 32.65
N LEU A 14 -27.70 39.74 32.87
CA LEU A 14 -26.44 40.05 32.14
C LEU A 14 -25.32 39.02 32.52
N VAL A 15 -25.18 38.70 33.77
CA VAL A 15 -24.19 37.68 34.24
C VAL A 15 -24.54 36.30 33.65
N MET A 16 -25.81 35.89 33.67
CA MET A 16 -26.24 34.62 33.09
C MET A 16 -25.95 34.56 31.57
N MET A 17 -26.20 35.63 30.82
CA MET A 17 -25.89 35.70 29.40
C MET A 17 -24.38 35.60 29.11
N LEU A 18 -23.56 36.25 29.95
CA LEU A 18 -22.11 36.21 29.83
C LEU A 18 -21.58 34.79 30.10
N VAL A 19 -22.03 34.15 31.16
CA VAL A 19 -21.63 32.76 31.48
C VAL A 19 -22.10 31.80 30.40
N ALA A 20 -23.33 31.92 29.90
CA ALA A 20 -23.85 31.10 28.81
C ALA A 20 -23.03 31.29 27.54
N GLY A 21 -22.61 32.51 27.22
CA GLY A 21 -21.74 32.82 26.08
C GLY A 21 -20.38 32.14 26.18
N ILE A 22 -19.74 32.20 27.36
CA ILE A 22 -18.44 31.53 27.59
C ILE A 22 -18.57 30.02 27.47
N VAL A 23 -19.62 29.42 28.04
CA VAL A 23 -19.85 27.97 27.93
C VAL A 23 -20.11 27.56 26.49
N PHE A 24 -20.89 28.36 25.76
CA PHE A 24 -21.13 28.10 24.35
C PHE A 24 -19.85 28.14 23.51
N LEU A 25 -19.01 29.16 23.71
CA LEU A 25 -17.71 29.26 23.02
C LEU A 25 -16.83 28.05 23.32
N ALA A 26 -16.72 27.67 24.61
CA ALA A 26 -15.93 26.49 24.99
C ALA A 26 -16.48 25.20 24.35
N ALA A 27 -17.80 25.05 24.27
CA ALA A 27 -18.41 23.89 23.62
C ALA A 27 -18.12 23.89 22.11
N MET A 28 -18.14 25.01 21.43
CA MET A 28 -17.81 25.12 20.01
C MET A 28 -16.34 24.81 19.74
N GLU A 29 -15.43 25.25 20.59
CA GLU A 29 -14.01 24.90 20.49
C GLU A 29 -13.79 23.38 20.66
N ALA A 30 -14.44 22.77 21.66
CA ALA A 30 -14.38 21.33 21.89
C ALA A 30 -14.88 20.55 20.67
N LEU A 31 -16.00 20.95 20.08
CA LEU A 31 -16.54 20.34 18.86
C LEU A 31 -15.57 20.45 17.68
N THR A 32 -14.92 21.59 17.49
CA THR A 32 -13.95 21.78 16.41
C THR A 32 -12.71 20.89 16.60
N LEU A 33 -12.23 20.73 17.83
CA LEU A 33 -11.12 19.83 18.12
C LEU A 33 -11.47 18.37 17.85
N VAL A 34 -12.65 17.92 18.31
CA VAL A 34 -13.13 16.56 18.05
C VAL A 34 -13.26 16.31 16.55
N SER A 35 -13.86 17.24 15.81
CA SER A 35 -14.01 17.13 14.35
C SER A 35 -12.67 17.00 13.63
N ARG A 36 -11.66 17.79 14.02
CA ARG A 36 -10.30 17.71 13.48
C ARG A 36 -9.63 16.36 13.79
N LEU A 37 -9.80 15.84 15.01
CA LEU A 37 -9.27 14.54 15.40
C LEU A 37 -9.91 13.40 14.58
N VAL A 38 -11.22 13.43 14.42
CA VAL A 38 -11.96 12.43 13.62
C VAL A 38 -11.51 12.49 12.16
N ALA A 39 -11.40 13.69 11.58
CA ALA A 39 -10.93 13.85 10.20
C ALA A 39 -9.51 13.31 9.99
N ARG A 40 -8.59 13.57 10.92
CA ARG A 40 -7.22 13.02 10.86
C ARG A 40 -7.21 11.50 10.94
N ARG A 41 -7.97 10.90 11.86
CA ARG A 41 -8.08 9.43 11.97
C ARG A 41 -8.69 8.81 10.72
N ALA A 42 -9.74 9.43 10.16
CA ALA A 42 -10.35 8.98 8.92
C ALA A 42 -9.35 8.98 7.75
N ALA A 43 -8.55 10.04 7.60
CA ALA A 43 -7.52 10.11 6.57
C ALA A 43 -6.48 8.99 6.68
N VAL A 44 -6.01 8.69 7.90
CA VAL A 44 -5.07 7.57 8.15
C VAL A 44 -5.69 6.23 7.80
N LEU A 45 -6.95 5.99 8.17
CA LEU A 45 -7.64 4.74 7.86
C LEU A 45 -7.87 4.56 6.37
N VAL A 46 -8.24 5.61 5.65
CA VAL A 46 -8.40 5.59 4.19
C VAL A 46 -7.07 5.26 3.50
N GLU A 47 -5.97 5.88 3.93
CA GLU A 47 -4.66 5.59 3.37
C GLU A 47 -4.22 4.14 3.65
N ALA A 48 -4.40 3.66 4.88
CA ALA A 48 -4.13 2.26 5.22
C ALA A 48 -5.00 1.28 4.40
N GLY A 49 -6.26 1.61 4.17
CA GLY A 49 -7.14 0.84 3.30
C GLY A 49 -6.66 0.78 1.85
N ARG A 50 -6.21 1.90 1.31
CA ARG A 50 -5.62 1.96 -0.05
C ARG A 50 -4.36 1.11 -0.16
N GLN A 51 -3.47 1.19 0.82
CA GLN A 51 -2.24 0.38 0.83
C GLN A 51 -2.55 -1.12 0.88
N ARG A 52 -3.50 -1.54 1.73
CA ARG A 52 -3.93 -2.94 1.79
C ARG A 52 -4.52 -3.43 0.47
N ALA A 53 -5.38 -2.63 -0.15
CA ALA A 53 -5.94 -2.95 -1.47
C ALA A 53 -4.84 -3.05 -2.55
N GLY A 54 -3.85 -2.16 -2.50
CA GLY A 54 -2.68 -2.20 -3.39
C GLY A 54 -1.84 -3.46 -3.22
N ILE A 55 -1.55 -3.88 -1.97
CA ILE A 55 -0.83 -5.12 -1.67
C ILE A 55 -1.61 -6.33 -2.19
N PHE A 56 -2.91 -6.39 -1.96
CA PHE A 56 -3.75 -7.47 -2.45
C PHE A 56 -3.75 -7.56 -3.98
N ARG A 57 -3.91 -6.41 -4.66
CA ARG A 57 -3.82 -6.34 -6.12
C ARG A 57 -2.45 -6.79 -6.65
N LEU A 58 -1.39 -6.33 -6.00
CA LEU A 58 -0.03 -6.75 -6.35
C LEU A 58 0.13 -8.26 -6.21
N GLY A 59 -0.33 -8.85 -5.10
CA GLY A 59 -0.35 -10.30 -4.92
C GLY A 59 -1.10 -11.03 -6.03
N GLN A 60 -2.28 -10.53 -6.42
CA GLN A 60 -3.04 -11.09 -7.55
C GLN A 60 -2.28 -10.99 -8.88
N LEU A 61 -1.65 -9.86 -9.16
CA LEU A 61 -0.86 -9.69 -10.38
C LEU A 61 0.30 -10.67 -10.45
N LEU A 62 1.02 -10.88 -9.33
CA LEU A 62 2.14 -11.81 -9.25
C LEU A 62 1.69 -13.28 -9.39
N THR A 63 0.56 -13.65 -8.78
CA THR A 63 0.02 -15.02 -8.87
C THR A 63 -0.60 -15.35 -10.24
N THR A 64 -1.07 -14.33 -10.96
CA THR A 64 -1.67 -14.51 -12.29
C THR A 64 -0.69 -14.29 -13.44
N ALA A 65 0.54 -13.87 -13.16
CA ALA A 65 1.59 -13.75 -14.15
C ALA A 65 2.16 -15.14 -14.50
N ASP A 66 2.34 -15.42 -15.81
CA ASP A 66 2.95 -16.64 -16.28
C ASP A 66 4.46 -16.68 -15.99
N SER A 67 5.11 -15.52 -16.04
CA SER A 67 6.49 -15.36 -15.59
C SER A 67 6.76 -13.93 -15.13
N VAL A 68 7.72 -13.76 -14.22
CA VAL A 68 8.17 -12.46 -13.71
C VAL A 68 9.67 -12.36 -13.90
N ARG A 69 10.13 -11.27 -14.53
CA ARG A 69 11.54 -11.00 -14.74
C ARG A 69 11.91 -9.63 -14.19
N GLY A 70 13.01 -9.54 -13.48
CA GLY A 70 13.61 -8.26 -13.09
C GLY A 70 14.38 -7.67 -14.26
N ALA A 71 14.39 -6.34 -14.40
CA ALA A 71 15.30 -5.67 -15.31
C ALA A 71 16.74 -5.95 -14.88
N ALA A 72 17.54 -6.48 -15.75
CA ALA A 72 18.97 -6.68 -15.55
C ALA A 72 19.66 -5.33 -15.66
N GLY A 73 19.97 -4.71 -14.53
CA GLY A 73 20.72 -3.46 -14.49
C GLY A 73 20.28 -2.61 -13.30
N GLY A 74 21.09 -2.61 -12.23
CA GLY A 74 20.85 -1.85 -11.00
C GLY A 74 20.85 -0.33 -11.21
N GLY A 75 19.83 0.16 -11.88
CA GLY A 75 19.51 1.57 -12.01
C GLY A 75 18.38 1.96 -11.06
N THR A 76 18.26 3.22 -10.72
CA THR A 76 17.31 3.84 -9.79
C THR A 76 15.80 3.67 -10.10
N GLY A 77 15.43 2.76 -10.98
CA GLY A 77 14.06 2.40 -11.28
C GLY A 77 14.01 0.89 -11.45
N GLU A 78 13.79 0.16 -10.36
CA GLU A 78 13.57 -1.28 -10.46
C GLU A 78 12.28 -1.54 -11.20
N MET A 79 12.42 -2.20 -12.32
CA MET A 79 11.32 -2.54 -13.19
C MET A 79 11.18 -4.06 -13.23
N LEU A 80 9.98 -4.54 -12.99
CA LEU A 80 9.63 -5.94 -13.14
C LEU A 80 8.74 -6.08 -14.37
N TYR A 81 9.08 -7.04 -15.21
CA TYR A 81 8.28 -7.45 -16.34
C TYR A 81 7.43 -8.63 -15.94
N LEU A 82 6.12 -8.49 -16.07
CA LEU A 82 5.15 -9.54 -15.84
C LEU A 82 4.60 -9.99 -17.19
N TYR A 83 4.85 -11.23 -17.55
CA TYR A 83 4.37 -11.83 -18.80
C TYR A 83 3.08 -12.60 -18.53
N ARG A 84 2.11 -12.44 -19.40
CA ARG A 84 0.81 -13.10 -19.36
C ARG A 84 0.38 -13.45 -20.78
N ALA A 85 -0.54 -14.39 -20.96
CA ALA A 85 -1.08 -14.78 -22.26
C ALA A 85 -1.61 -13.61 -23.12
N GLY A 86 -1.92 -12.46 -22.52
CA GLY A 86 -2.38 -11.23 -23.18
C GLY A 86 -1.31 -10.17 -23.46
N GLY A 87 -0.03 -10.43 -23.16
CA GLY A 87 1.05 -9.48 -23.39
C GLY A 87 1.94 -9.21 -22.18
N GLU A 88 2.85 -8.28 -22.36
CA GLU A 88 3.78 -7.84 -21.35
C GLU A 88 3.21 -6.66 -20.56
N THR A 89 3.32 -6.72 -19.25
CA THR A 89 2.99 -5.62 -18.34
C THR A 89 4.18 -5.32 -17.46
N THR A 90 4.31 -4.10 -16.99
CA THR A 90 5.44 -3.69 -16.18
C THR A 90 5.00 -3.18 -14.82
N LEU A 91 5.77 -3.53 -13.80
CA LEU A 91 5.68 -2.92 -12.48
C LEU A 91 6.96 -2.12 -12.26
N THR A 92 6.85 -0.84 -12.07
CA THR A 92 8.00 0.06 -11.89
C THR A 92 7.84 0.93 -10.65
N THR A 93 8.97 1.28 -10.04
CA THR A 93 9.00 2.26 -8.96
C THR A 93 9.24 3.65 -9.55
N ARG A 94 8.26 4.53 -9.37
CA ARG A 94 8.35 5.93 -9.81
C ARG A 94 7.81 6.86 -8.73
N ASP A 95 8.53 7.94 -8.43
CA ASP A 95 8.13 8.97 -7.45
C ASP A 95 7.73 8.36 -6.09
N SER A 96 8.51 7.41 -5.59
CA SER A 96 8.22 6.66 -4.36
C SER A 96 6.87 5.94 -4.40
N ALA A 97 6.46 5.47 -5.57
CA ALA A 97 5.25 4.67 -5.74
C ALA A 97 5.53 3.47 -6.64
N ALA A 98 4.89 2.33 -6.34
CA ALA A 98 4.87 1.19 -7.24
C ALA A 98 3.70 1.36 -8.22
N VAL A 99 4.04 1.51 -9.50
CA VAL A 99 3.10 1.77 -10.59
C VAL A 99 3.07 0.57 -11.51
N PHE A 100 1.87 0.04 -11.73
CA PHE A 100 1.59 -0.98 -12.71
C PHE A 100 1.23 -0.33 -14.05
N VAL A 101 1.83 -0.81 -15.13
CA VAL A 101 1.62 -0.30 -16.49
C VAL A 101 1.27 -1.45 -17.43
N ALA A 102 0.14 -1.33 -18.11
CA ALA A 102 -0.33 -2.28 -19.11
C ALA A 102 -0.79 -1.50 -20.36
N GLY A 103 0.08 -1.39 -21.35
CA GLY A 103 -0.15 -0.51 -22.50
C GLY A 103 -0.31 0.96 -22.07
N GLU A 104 -1.47 1.55 -22.36
CA GLU A 104 -1.80 2.92 -21.93
C GLU A 104 -2.33 3.01 -20.51
N PHE A 105 -2.75 1.89 -19.92
CA PHE A 105 -3.29 1.84 -18.57
C PHE A 105 -2.17 1.95 -17.53
N ARG A 106 -2.35 2.85 -16.57
CA ARG A 106 -1.44 3.05 -15.44
C ARG A 106 -2.23 3.05 -14.15
N ASP A 107 -1.77 2.28 -13.16
CA ASP A 107 -2.38 2.23 -11.84
C ASP A 107 -1.30 2.28 -10.76
N THR A 108 -1.50 3.13 -9.77
CA THR A 108 -0.62 3.23 -8.60
C THR A 108 -1.06 2.25 -7.54
N LEU A 109 -0.31 1.17 -7.37
CA LEU A 109 -0.63 0.11 -6.42
C LEU A 109 -0.22 0.46 -4.99
N LEU A 110 1.00 0.96 -4.81
CA LEU A 110 1.55 1.28 -3.50
C LEU A 110 2.18 2.67 -3.50
N ARG A 111 2.11 3.35 -2.37
CA ARG A 111 2.79 4.63 -2.12
C ARG A 111 3.85 4.47 -1.05
N ARG A 112 4.80 5.40 -1.00
CA ARG A 112 5.95 5.39 -0.08
C ARG A 112 6.83 4.15 -0.26
N VAL A 113 7.02 3.76 -1.51
CA VAL A 113 7.94 2.68 -1.89
C VAL A 113 9.35 3.24 -1.94
N GLY A 114 10.23 2.71 -1.11
CA GLY A 114 11.65 3.05 -1.12
C GLY A 114 12.41 2.22 -2.16
N HIS A 115 12.32 0.92 -2.03
CA HIS A 115 13.07 -0.04 -2.84
C HIS A 115 12.17 -1.22 -3.24
N MET A 116 12.41 -1.78 -4.40
CA MET A 116 11.72 -2.97 -4.89
C MET A 116 12.75 -3.88 -5.56
N GLN A 117 12.88 -5.11 -5.10
CA GLN A 117 13.87 -6.06 -5.58
C GLN A 117 13.29 -7.46 -5.73
N LEU A 118 13.58 -8.11 -6.85
CA LEU A 118 13.27 -9.52 -7.06
C LEU A 118 14.49 -10.36 -6.65
N LEU A 119 14.36 -11.09 -5.55
CA LEU A 119 15.36 -12.03 -5.10
C LEU A 119 15.09 -13.40 -5.69
N ARG A 120 16.06 -13.93 -6.41
CA ARG A 120 16.04 -15.32 -6.87
C ARG A 120 16.45 -16.23 -5.72
N CYS A 121 15.54 -17.12 -5.34
CA CYS A 121 15.81 -18.16 -4.36
C CYS A 121 16.01 -19.51 -5.07
N ASP A 122 16.81 -20.41 -4.48
CA ASP A 122 17.03 -21.77 -5.03
C ASP A 122 15.76 -22.63 -4.95
N ALA A 123 14.78 -22.22 -4.16
CA ALA A 123 13.49 -22.87 -4.06
C ALA A 123 12.60 -22.63 -5.30
N ALA A 124 11.45 -23.29 -5.35
CA ALA A 124 10.49 -23.22 -6.45
C ALA A 124 9.83 -21.84 -6.66
N ALA A 125 10.11 -20.88 -5.79
CA ALA A 125 9.56 -19.53 -5.84
C ALA A 125 10.65 -18.48 -5.63
N ASP A 126 10.56 -17.39 -6.39
CA ASP A 126 11.33 -16.17 -6.14
C ASP A 126 10.62 -15.32 -5.08
N THR A 127 11.32 -14.37 -4.49
CA THR A 127 10.73 -13.46 -3.50
C THR A 127 10.85 -12.04 -3.99
N LEU A 128 9.71 -11.37 -4.11
CA LEU A 128 9.66 -9.94 -4.35
C LEU A 128 9.72 -9.21 -3.00
N GLU A 129 10.79 -8.49 -2.76
CA GLU A 129 10.94 -7.60 -1.61
C GLU A 129 10.60 -6.16 -2.02
N ILE A 130 9.72 -5.53 -1.24
CA ILE A 130 9.32 -4.14 -1.45
C ILE A 130 9.39 -3.43 -0.11
N ASP A 131 10.15 -2.35 -0.08
CA ASP A 131 10.19 -1.45 1.07
C ASP A 131 9.05 -0.43 0.97
N VAL A 132 8.13 -0.47 1.94
CA VAL A 132 6.95 0.42 2.00
C VAL A 132 6.99 1.21 3.30
N GLY A 133 7.50 2.41 3.24
CA GLY A 133 7.66 3.31 4.39
C GLY A 133 8.67 2.78 5.40
N SER A 134 8.23 2.12 6.45
CA SER A 134 9.09 1.50 7.48
C SER A 134 9.01 -0.03 7.49
N HIS A 135 8.31 -0.63 6.56
CA HIS A 135 8.04 -2.06 6.53
C HIS A 135 8.52 -2.69 5.23
N MET A 136 9.21 -3.81 5.35
CA MET A 136 9.58 -4.62 4.20
C MET A 136 8.49 -5.67 3.95
N LEU A 137 7.92 -5.64 2.76
CA LEU A 137 6.97 -6.62 2.25
C LEU A 137 7.73 -7.69 1.48
N LYS A 138 7.45 -8.96 1.77
CA LYS A 138 7.98 -10.11 1.04
C LYS A 138 6.82 -10.88 0.41
N LEU A 139 6.78 -10.89 -0.90
CA LEU A 139 5.74 -11.56 -1.67
C LEU A 139 6.35 -12.72 -2.47
N PRO A 140 5.81 -13.95 -2.34
CA PRO A 140 6.28 -15.07 -3.14
C PRO A 140 5.85 -14.88 -4.60
N VAL A 141 6.79 -15.13 -5.51
CA VAL A 141 6.57 -15.11 -6.95
C VAL A 141 6.78 -16.54 -7.44
N LEU A 142 5.68 -17.20 -7.83
CA LEU A 142 5.75 -18.57 -8.32
C LEU A 142 6.46 -18.61 -9.67
N ARG A 143 7.43 -19.50 -9.81
CA ARG A 143 8.04 -19.76 -11.12
C ARG A 143 7.14 -20.69 -11.92
N PRO A 144 7.01 -20.46 -13.23
CA PRO A 144 6.27 -21.39 -14.08
C PRO A 144 6.93 -22.77 -14.07
N ALA A 145 6.10 -23.82 -14.06
CA ALA A 145 6.56 -25.20 -13.94
C ALA A 145 7.61 -25.57 -15.03
N TRP A 146 7.50 -25.00 -16.24
CA TRP A 146 8.44 -25.28 -17.33
C TRP A 146 9.87 -24.78 -17.05
N GLU A 147 10.05 -23.69 -16.28
CA GLU A 147 11.39 -23.24 -15.87
C GLU A 147 12.08 -24.24 -14.91
N SER A 148 11.31 -24.88 -14.05
CA SER A 148 11.80 -25.92 -13.15
C SER A 148 12.16 -27.20 -13.90
N TYR A 149 11.43 -27.54 -14.96
CA TYR A 149 11.74 -28.69 -15.83
C TYR A 149 12.99 -28.44 -16.66
N GLY A 150 13.15 -27.26 -17.26
CA GLY A 150 14.33 -26.91 -18.04
C GLY A 150 15.64 -26.99 -17.23
N ARG A 151 15.58 -26.60 -15.97
CA ARG A 151 16.74 -26.68 -15.06
C ARG A 151 17.09 -28.12 -14.70
N ARG A 152 16.09 -28.98 -14.44
CA ARG A 152 16.31 -30.43 -14.21
C ARG A 152 16.90 -31.13 -15.42
N ILE A 153 16.45 -30.79 -16.61
CA ILE A 153 17.00 -31.37 -17.86
C ILE A 153 18.47 -30.96 -18.00
N ALA A 154 18.80 -29.68 -17.79
CA ALA A 154 20.18 -29.19 -17.87
C ALA A 154 21.10 -29.78 -16.77
N GLU A 155 20.58 -30.08 -15.57
CA GLU A 155 21.32 -30.83 -14.54
C GLU A 155 21.55 -32.29 -14.92
N ILE A 156 20.54 -32.93 -15.50
CA ILE A 156 20.65 -34.33 -15.96
C ILE A 156 21.64 -34.45 -17.15
N GLU A 157 21.62 -33.49 -18.09
CA GLU A 157 22.58 -33.42 -19.18
C GLU A 157 24.01 -33.20 -18.68
N LYS A 158 24.18 -32.39 -17.64
CA LYS A 158 25.50 -32.15 -17.04
C LYS A 158 26.05 -33.34 -16.28
N ASP A 159 25.17 -34.12 -15.62
CA ASP A 159 25.55 -35.32 -14.87
C ASP A 159 25.76 -36.53 -15.79
N HIS A 160 25.15 -36.53 -16.95
CA HIS A 160 25.30 -37.58 -17.97
C HIS A 160 26.23 -37.09 -19.10
N GLY A 161 27.28 -36.31 -18.72
CA GLY A 161 28.29 -35.82 -19.67
C GLY A 161 28.61 -36.91 -20.71
N TYR A 162 28.10 -36.72 -21.92
CA TYR A 162 28.48 -37.51 -23.05
C TYR A 162 29.97 -37.34 -23.24
N GLU A 163 30.77 -38.29 -22.77
CA GLU A 163 32.08 -38.50 -23.33
C GLU A 163 31.86 -38.89 -24.80
N GLU A 164 32.07 -37.92 -25.69
CA GLU A 164 32.18 -38.23 -27.10
C GLU A 164 33.40 -39.18 -27.32
N PRO A 165 33.22 -40.22 -28.12
CA PRO A 165 34.28 -41.18 -28.42
C PRO A 165 35.37 -40.60 -29.32
#